data_cfe37a13a75f0d137995ebd68da8d4b8
#
_entry.id   cfe37a13a75f0d137995ebd68da8d4b8
#
_cell.length_a   1.000
_cell.length_b   1.000
_cell.length_c   1.000
_cell.angle_alpha   90.00
_cell.angle_beta   90.00
_cell.angle_gamma   90.00
#
_symmetry.space_group_name_H-M   'P 1'
#
loop_
_entity.id
_entity.type
_entity.pdbx_description
1 polymer ?
#
loop_
_entity_poly.entity_id
_entity_poly.type
_entity_poly.pdbx_seq_one_letter_code
_entity_poly.pdbx_strand_id
1 'polypeptide(L)'
;MEKIRELAESIRERGLLNPITLARRGERYEVVAGHRRYLAHRLLEVDTIEAICRDVDESEMLFARAVENLQREDLRPMEVARVYAAIRDSKGLSIEAVARSVGKTKVTVWKYLQLLELPVDFQRAVDGGMLSISVAAVLMRIDDEPSRKYYLQNAVEHGITEKVALMWVDDFEKTRRGQFYAASGGEGGEGGIPEVPPSYVACQACFEPVDVRLVKVVSCCDRCFRVITGPKAQGG
;
A
#
# COMPACT_ATOMS: atom_id res chain seq x y z
N MET A 1 -2.11 32.06 15.25
CA MET A 1 -2.36 32.71 16.55
C MET A 1 -3.45 33.80 16.42
N GLU A 2 -3.41 34.65 15.41
CA GLU A 2 -4.40 35.73 15.16
C GLU A 2 -5.85 35.23 15.11
N LYS A 3 -6.14 34.24 14.29
CA LYS A 3 -7.48 33.61 14.18
C LYS A 3 -8.03 32.97 15.47
N ILE A 4 -7.18 32.71 16.47
CA ILE A 4 -7.63 32.21 17.78
C ILE A 4 -7.96 33.38 18.69
N ARG A 5 -7.26 34.50 18.57
CA ARG A 5 -7.57 35.75 19.31
C ARG A 5 -8.89 36.34 18.86
N GLU A 6 -9.14 36.43 17.54
CA GLU A 6 -10.45 36.88 17.01
C GLU A 6 -11.60 36.00 17.52
N LEU A 7 -11.40 34.70 17.58
CA LEU A 7 -12.39 33.77 18.13
C LEU A 7 -12.56 33.95 19.62
N ALA A 8 -11.49 34.24 20.38
CA ALA A 8 -11.58 34.53 21.82
C ALA A 8 -12.38 35.81 22.08
N GLU A 9 -12.18 36.89 21.32
CA GLU A 9 -12.98 38.12 21.44
C GLU A 9 -14.46 37.89 21.13
N SER A 10 -14.75 37.14 20.07
CA SER A 10 -16.13 36.75 19.75
C SER A 10 -16.79 35.92 20.86
N ILE A 11 -16.05 35.02 21.50
CA ILE A 11 -16.54 34.22 22.64
C ILE A 11 -16.75 35.10 23.86
N ARG A 12 -15.91 36.11 24.09
CA ARG A 12 -16.06 37.06 25.18
C ARG A 12 -17.36 37.89 25.06
N GLU A 13 -17.68 38.30 23.82
CA GLU A 13 -18.85 39.16 23.57
C GLU A 13 -20.16 38.40 23.52
N ARG A 14 -20.18 37.20 22.95
CA ARG A 14 -21.43 36.46 22.63
C ARG A 14 -21.60 35.13 23.35
N GLY A 15 -20.60 34.75 24.14
CA GLY A 15 -20.56 33.42 24.72
C GLY A 15 -20.15 32.33 23.70
N LEU A 16 -20.09 31.09 24.17
CA LEU A 16 -19.76 29.92 23.34
C LEU A 16 -21.06 29.41 22.68
N LEU A 17 -21.31 29.77 21.41
CA LEU A 17 -22.50 29.39 20.66
C LEU A 17 -22.66 27.88 20.47
N ASN A 18 -21.57 27.14 20.37
CA ASN A 18 -21.57 25.70 20.22
C ASN A 18 -20.58 25.08 21.21
N PRO A 19 -20.99 24.16 22.07
CA PRO A 19 -20.13 23.50 23.04
C PRO A 19 -19.05 22.71 22.35
N ILE A 20 -17.92 22.48 23.02
CA ILE A 20 -16.88 21.54 22.56
C ILE A 20 -17.35 20.10 22.80
N THR A 21 -16.73 19.14 22.11
CA THR A 21 -17.00 17.71 22.36
C THR A 21 -15.82 17.09 23.08
N LEU A 22 -16.08 16.47 24.20
CA LEU A 22 -15.10 15.74 25.01
C LEU A 22 -15.38 14.24 24.97
N ALA A 23 -14.31 13.46 24.92
CA ALA A 23 -14.33 12.02 25.19
C ALA A 23 -13.87 11.77 26.63
N ARG A 24 -14.59 10.94 27.35
CA ARG A 24 -14.15 10.49 28.68
C ARG A 24 -13.07 9.42 28.54
N ARG A 25 -11.94 9.61 29.22
CA ARG A 25 -10.80 8.70 29.29
C ARG A 25 -10.50 8.37 30.77
N GLY A 26 -11.22 7.40 31.31
CA GLY A 26 -11.14 7.11 32.72
C GLY A 26 -11.56 8.32 33.56
N GLU A 27 -10.62 8.90 34.34
CA GLU A 27 -10.84 10.13 35.13
C GLU A 27 -10.53 11.43 34.38
N ARG A 28 -10.07 11.36 33.13
CA ARG A 28 -9.71 12.55 32.32
C ARG A 28 -10.63 12.71 31.13
N TYR A 29 -10.62 13.92 30.54
CA TYR A 29 -11.35 14.23 29.32
C TYR A 29 -10.40 14.66 28.22
N GLU A 30 -10.61 14.17 27.01
CA GLU A 30 -9.87 14.54 25.80
C GLU A 30 -10.79 15.34 24.86
N VAL A 31 -10.28 16.45 24.29
CA VAL A 31 -11.05 17.25 23.33
C VAL A 31 -11.07 16.52 21.99
N VAL A 32 -12.23 16.03 21.59
CA VAL A 32 -12.47 15.33 20.31
C VAL A 32 -12.78 16.33 19.19
N ALA A 33 -13.60 17.34 19.48
CA ALA A 33 -13.93 18.39 18.53
C ALA A 33 -14.03 19.76 19.22
N GLY A 34 -13.64 20.80 18.49
CA GLY A 34 -13.65 22.17 19.01
C GLY A 34 -12.32 22.64 19.59
N HIS A 35 -11.19 22.07 19.17
CA HIS A 35 -9.85 22.42 19.68
C HIS A 35 -9.53 23.92 19.61
N ARG A 36 -9.95 24.61 18.53
CA ARG A 36 -9.78 26.07 18.41
C ARG A 36 -10.61 26.83 19.46
N ARG A 37 -11.83 26.38 19.78
CA ARG A 37 -12.70 26.96 20.83
C ARG A 37 -12.11 26.75 22.21
N TYR A 38 -11.57 25.57 22.47
CA TYR A 38 -10.84 25.26 23.70
C TYR A 38 -9.60 26.19 23.86
N LEU A 39 -8.80 26.37 22.83
CA LEU A 39 -7.64 27.28 22.86
C LEU A 39 -8.04 28.73 23.04
N ALA A 40 -9.12 29.19 22.41
CA ALA A 40 -9.67 30.53 22.59
C ALA A 40 -10.17 30.73 24.02
N HIS A 41 -10.83 29.75 24.61
CA HIS A 41 -11.29 29.80 26.02
C HIS A 41 -10.13 29.85 27.01
N ARG A 42 -9.07 29.10 26.77
CA ARG A 42 -7.83 29.19 27.54
C ARG A 42 -7.18 30.58 27.50
N LEU A 43 -7.22 31.26 26.33
CA LEU A 43 -6.71 32.63 26.20
C LEU A 43 -7.54 33.66 27.01
N LEU A 44 -8.81 33.35 27.28
CA LEU A 44 -9.70 34.19 28.09
C LEU A 44 -9.52 33.96 29.58
N GLU A 45 -8.68 33.01 30.00
CA GLU A 45 -8.44 32.62 31.40
C GLU A 45 -9.73 32.25 32.15
N VAL A 46 -10.70 31.66 31.42
CA VAL A 46 -11.99 31.20 32.01
C VAL A 46 -11.81 29.72 32.42
N ASP A 47 -12.12 29.41 33.68
CA ASP A 47 -11.89 28.11 34.29
C ASP A 47 -12.78 26.98 33.75
N THR A 48 -13.94 27.33 33.18
CA THR A 48 -14.92 26.35 32.73
C THR A 48 -15.33 26.62 31.29
N ILE A 49 -15.54 25.54 30.52
CA ILE A 49 -16.03 25.59 29.14
C ILE A 49 -17.23 24.65 29.00
N GLU A 50 -18.26 25.10 28.28
CA GLU A 50 -19.39 24.23 27.94
C GLU A 50 -18.93 23.11 27.00
N ALA A 51 -19.22 21.87 27.41
CA ALA A 51 -18.81 20.67 26.67
C ALA A 51 -19.90 19.61 26.65
N ILE A 52 -20.03 18.93 25.52
CA ILE A 52 -20.81 17.69 25.40
C ILE A 52 -19.83 16.55 25.68
N CYS A 53 -20.01 15.89 26.82
CA CYS A 53 -19.29 14.68 27.15
C CYS A 53 -19.96 13.50 26.45
N ARG A 54 -19.18 12.80 25.57
CA ARG A 54 -19.61 11.55 24.99
C ARG A 54 -18.75 10.45 25.56
N ASP A 55 -19.35 9.37 25.99
CA ASP A 55 -18.66 8.11 26.16
C ASP A 55 -18.32 7.61 24.75
N VAL A 56 -17.18 8.05 24.23
CA VAL A 56 -16.72 7.63 22.90
C VAL A 56 -16.00 6.32 23.10
N ASP A 57 -16.54 5.27 22.53
CA ASP A 57 -15.88 4.00 22.43
C ASP A 57 -14.51 4.24 21.74
N GLU A 58 -13.46 3.81 22.39
CA GLU A 58 -12.08 3.95 21.86
C GLU A 58 -11.96 3.38 20.45
N SER A 59 -12.68 2.32 20.18
CA SER A 59 -12.76 1.67 18.88
C SER A 59 -13.38 2.59 17.81
N GLU A 60 -14.41 3.38 18.16
CA GLU A 60 -15.02 4.35 17.24
C GLU A 60 -14.09 5.50 16.89
N MET A 61 -13.33 5.97 17.87
CA MET A 61 -12.38 7.06 17.65
C MET A 61 -11.19 6.60 16.79
N LEU A 62 -10.66 5.42 17.06
CA LEU A 62 -9.59 4.81 16.23
C LEU A 62 -10.08 4.57 14.81
N PHE A 63 -11.30 4.08 14.66
CA PHE A 63 -11.93 3.89 13.35
C PHE A 63 -12.08 5.22 12.60
N ALA A 64 -12.65 6.25 13.23
CA ALA A 64 -12.84 7.56 12.61
C ALA A 64 -11.51 8.20 12.19
N ARG A 65 -10.48 8.14 13.04
CA ARG A 65 -9.13 8.62 12.71
C ARG A 65 -8.50 7.85 11.54
N ALA A 66 -8.69 6.54 11.48
CA ALA A 66 -8.16 5.71 10.40
C ALA A 66 -8.86 6.04 9.07
N VAL A 67 -10.17 6.23 9.07
CA VAL A 67 -10.93 6.63 7.86
C VAL A 67 -10.54 8.04 7.40
N GLU A 68 -10.36 8.99 8.34
CA GLU A 68 -9.89 10.35 8.01
C GLU A 68 -8.48 10.30 7.37
N ASN A 69 -7.56 9.55 7.97
CA ASN A 69 -6.21 9.38 7.43
C ASN A 69 -6.22 8.79 6.02
N LEU A 70 -7.17 7.90 5.69
CA LEU A 70 -7.29 7.31 4.37
C LEU A 70 -7.70 8.32 3.28
N GLN A 71 -8.26 9.47 3.65
CA GLN A 71 -8.65 10.53 2.71
C GLN A 71 -7.48 11.40 2.25
N ARG A 72 -6.27 11.16 2.75
CA ARG A 72 -5.07 11.85 2.27
C ARG A 72 -4.72 11.35 0.88
N GLU A 73 -4.37 12.27 -0.02
CA GLU A 73 -4.09 11.97 -1.43
C GLU A 73 -2.70 11.37 -1.68
N ASP A 74 -1.80 11.47 -0.70
CA ASP A 74 -0.37 11.16 -0.82
C ASP A 74 0.05 9.85 -0.13
N LEU A 75 -0.90 8.97 0.22
CA LEU A 75 -0.61 7.73 0.94
C LEU A 75 0.14 6.71 0.07
N ARG A 76 1.24 6.20 0.61
CA ARG A 76 1.97 5.08 0.01
C ARG A 76 1.23 3.75 0.24
N PRO A 77 1.48 2.73 -0.60
CA PRO A 77 0.80 1.44 -0.46
C PRO A 77 0.86 0.81 0.93
N MET A 78 2.02 0.88 1.59
CA MET A 78 2.19 0.34 2.94
C MET A 78 1.44 1.16 4.00
N GLU A 79 1.26 2.46 3.81
CA GLU A 79 0.46 3.30 4.71
C GLU A 79 -1.02 2.96 4.58
N VAL A 80 -1.52 2.80 3.35
CA VAL A 80 -2.90 2.34 3.09
C VAL A 80 -3.15 0.96 3.72
N ALA A 81 -2.21 0.04 3.58
CA ALA A 81 -2.30 -1.29 4.18
C ALA A 81 -2.43 -1.23 5.71
N ARG A 82 -1.60 -0.39 6.37
CA ARG A 82 -1.67 -0.18 7.83
C ARG A 82 -2.99 0.47 8.27
N VAL A 83 -3.50 1.42 7.48
CA VAL A 83 -4.82 2.03 7.76
C VAL A 83 -5.93 1.00 7.67
N TYR A 84 -5.92 0.13 6.64
CA TYR A 84 -6.92 -0.95 6.54
C TYR A 84 -6.82 -1.94 7.70
N ALA A 85 -5.61 -2.28 8.13
CA ALA A 85 -5.41 -3.12 9.31
C ALA A 85 -5.95 -2.44 10.58
N ALA A 86 -5.65 -1.16 10.80
CA ALA A 86 -6.16 -0.39 11.93
C ALA A 86 -7.70 -0.31 11.95
N ILE A 87 -8.33 -0.12 10.78
CA ILE A 87 -9.80 -0.14 10.64
C ILE A 87 -10.36 -1.53 11.01
N ARG A 88 -9.74 -2.60 10.50
CA ARG A 88 -10.14 -3.98 10.79
C ARG A 88 -10.07 -4.27 12.29
N ASP A 89 -8.93 -3.96 12.89
CA ASP A 89 -8.58 -4.36 14.25
C ASP A 89 -9.32 -3.50 15.29
N SER A 90 -9.62 -2.24 14.99
CA SER A 90 -10.35 -1.33 15.91
C SER A 90 -11.72 -1.86 16.34
N LYS A 91 -12.41 -2.57 15.47
CA LYS A 91 -13.76 -3.10 15.69
C LYS A 91 -13.91 -4.59 15.40
N GLY A 92 -12.81 -5.31 15.19
CA GLY A 92 -12.84 -6.73 14.80
C GLY A 92 -13.62 -6.98 13.51
N LEU A 93 -13.49 -6.07 12.52
CA LEU A 93 -14.29 -6.12 11.30
C LEU A 93 -13.81 -7.21 10.33
N SER A 94 -14.75 -7.78 9.58
CA SER A 94 -14.43 -8.61 8.42
C SER A 94 -13.85 -7.74 7.28
N ILE A 95 -13.10 -8.35 6.35
CA ILE A 95 -12.55 -7.66 5.17
C ILE A 95 -13.65 -7.01 4.34
N GLU A 96 -14.83 -7.65 4.25
CA GLU A 96 -16.02 -7.11 3.57
C GLU A 96 -16.55 -5.84 4.25
N ALA A 97 -16.56 -5.83 5.58
CA ALA A 97 -17.02 -4.67 6.35
C ALA A 97 -16.05 -3.51 6.22
N VAL A 98 -14.72 -3.77 6.26
CA VAL A 98 -13.69 -2.76 5.95
C VAL A 98 -13.88 -2.22 4.54
N ALA A 99 -14.03 -3.08 3.54
CA ALA A 99 -14.20 -2.67 2.14
C ALA A 99 -15.41 -1.75 1.94
N ARG A 100 -16.54 -2.06 2.57
CA ARG A 100 -17.74 -1.21 2.56
C ARG A 100 -17.50 0.14 3.22
N SER A 101 -16.81 0.17 4.38
CA SER A 101 -16.56 1.42 5.12
C SER A 101 -15.65 2.40 4.37
N VAL A 102 -14.73 1.87 3.53
CA VAL A 102 -13.77 2.69 2.76
C VAL A 102 -14.15 2.84 1.28
N GLY A 103 -15.31 2.32 0.84
CA GLY A 103 -15.79 2.42 -0.55
C GLY A 103 -14.90 1.68 -1.57
N LYS A 104 -14.26 0.58 -1.15
CA LYS A 104 -13.39 -0.24 -2.01
C LYS A 104 -13.94 -1.66 -2.15
N THR A 105 -13.40 -2.43 -3.11
CA THR A 105 -13.76 -3.84 -3.24
C THR A 105 -13.06 -4.69 -2.18
N LYS A 106 -13.67 -5.83 -1.80
CA LYS A 106 -13.05 -6.82 -0.91
C LYS A 106 -11.65 -7.24 -1.39
N VAL A 107 -11.52 -7.47 -2.70
CA VAL A 107 -10.25 -7.89 -3.33
C VAL A 107 -9.18 -6.82 -3.16
N THR A 108 -9.54 -5.55 -3.31
CA THR A 108 -8.60 -4.44 -3.09
C THR A 108 -8.11 -4.41 -1.66
N VAL A 109 -9.01 -4.41 -0.68
CA VAL A 109 -8.63 -4.39 0.74
C VAL A 109 -7.79 -5.62 1.10
N TRP A 110 -8.17 -6.80 0.62
CA TRP A 110 -7.42 -8.02 0.85
C TRP A 110 -5.99 -7.92 0.30
N LYS A 111 -5.80 -7.45 -0.95
CA LYS A 111 -4.47 -7.27 -1.56
C LYS A 111 -3.58 -6.34 -0.72
N TYR A 112 -4.13 -5.25 -0.20
CA TYR A 112 -3.37 -4.33 0.65
C TYR A 112 -3.02 -4.96 2.01
N LEU A 113 -3.92 -5.67 2.64
CA LEU A 113 -3.64 -6.36 3.90
C LEU A 113 -2.54 -7.43 3.74
N GLN A 114 -2.52 -8.12 2.60
CA GLN A 114 -1.46 -9.08 2.29
C GLN A 114 -0.07 -8.44 2.19
N LEU A 115 0.03 -7.14 1.86
CA LEU A 115 1.33 -6.44 1.85
C LEU A 115 2.03 -6.44 3.20
N LEU A 116 1.27 -6.46 4.30
CA LEU A 116 1.84 -6.46 5.65
C LEU A 116 2.52 -7.79 6.01
N GLU A 117 2.16 -8.86 5.32
CA GLU A 117 2.69 -10.21 5.51
C GLU A 117 3.88 -10.52 4.59
N LEU A 118 4.15 -9.63 3.60
CA LEU A 118 5.26 -9.81 2.68
C LEU A 118 6.63 -9.62 3.38
N PRO A 119 7.68 -10.27 2.87
CA PRO A 119 9.05 -9.96 3.27
C PRO A 119 9.38 -8.47 3.07
N VAL A 120 10.27 -7.96 3.93
CA VAL A 120 10.61 -6.51 3.98
C VAL A 120 11.10 -5.98 2.62
N ASP A 121 11.82 -6.80 1.85
CA ASP A 121 12.35 -6.40 0.55
C ASP A 121 11.20 -6.15 -0.46
N PHE A 122 10.17 -7.00 -0.44
CA PHE A 122 8.95 -6.81 -1.23
C PHE A 122 8.18 -5.57 -0.79
N GLN A 123 8.02 -5.39 0.53
CA GLN A 123 7.35 -4.20 1.07
C GLN A 123 8.04 -2.92 0.60
N ARG A 124 9.38 -2.87 0.66
CA ARG A 124 10.18 -1.72 0.20
C ARG A 124 10.03 -1.48 -1.30
N ALA A 125 10.06 -2.53 -2.11
CA ALA A 125 9.91 -2.42 -3.56
C ALA A 125 8.51 -1.89 -3.95
N VAL A 126 7.46 -2.34 -3.28
CA VAL A 126 6.09 -1.87 -3.50
C VAL A 126 5.91 -0.44 -2.99
N ASP A 127 6.41 -0.12 -1.81
CA ASP A 127 6.29 1.21 -1.20
C ASP A 127 7.07 2.28 -1.97
N GLY A 128 8.19 1.87 -2.57
CA GLY A 128 9.00 2.70 -3.48
C GLY A 128 8.44 2.83 -4.90
N GLY A 129 7.32 2.18 -5.22
CA GLY A 129 6.72 2.20 -6.56
C GLY A 129 7.48 1.41 -7.62
N MET A 130 8.52 0.65 -7.23
CA MET A 130 9.33 -0.17 -8.13
C MET A 130 8.65 -1.49 -8.51
N LEU A 131 7.69 -1.93 -7.70
CA LEU A 131 6.95 -3.17 -7.89
C LEU A 131 5.46 -2.93 -7.67
N SER A 132 4.60 -3.43 -8.56
CA SER A 132 3.16 -3.38 -8.33
C SER A 132 2.70 -4.41 -7.29
N ILE A 133 1.62 -4.11 -6.57
CA ILE A 133 1.02 -5.02 -5.57
C ILE A 133 0.67 -6.37 -6.20
N SER A 134 0.15 -6.36 -7.43
CA SER A 134 -0.23 -7.58 -8.15
C SER A 134 1.00 -8.45 -8.48
N VAL A 135 2.09 -7.83 -8.93
CA VAL A 135 3.35 -8.55 -9.22
C VAL A 135 3.93 -9.14 -7.93
N ALA A 136 3.95 -8.37 -6.83
CA ALA A 136 4.40 -8.86 -5.53
C ALA A 136 3.61 -10.10 -5.09
N ALA A 137 2.28 -10.05 -5.19
CA ALA A 137 1.41 -11.18 -4.82
C ALA A 137 1.66 -12.43 -5.68
N VAL A 138 1.96 -12.27 -6.97
CA VAL A 138 2.30 -13.38 -7.86
C VAL A 138 3.64 -13.99 -7.51
N LEU A 139 4.69 -13.18 -7.32
CA LEU A 139 6.03 -13.68 -6.99
C LEU A 139 6.08 -14.38 -5.62
N MET A 140 5.20 -14.04 -4.70
CA MET A 140 5.08 -14.74 -3.41
C MET A 140 4.61 -16.20 -3.52
N ARG A 141 4.12 -16.63 -4.67
CA ARG A 141 3.81 -18.04 -4.95
C ARG A 141 5.07 -18.90 -5.07
N ILE A 142 6.23 -18.28 -5.29
CA ILE A 142 7.53 -18.95 -5.26
C ILE A 142 7.89 -19.20 -3.80
N ASP A 143 7.83 -20.45 -3.37
CA ASP A 143 8.08 -20.86 -1.98
C ASP A 143 9.57 -20.90 -1.63
N ASP A 144 10.46 -21.06 -2.62
CA ASP A 144 11.90 -21.00 -2.45
C ASP A 144 12.41 -19.57 -2.27
N GLU A 145 12.99 -19.27 -1.11
CA GLU A 145 13.39 -17.89 -0.76
C GLU A 145 14.52 -17.34 -1.68
N PRO A 146 15.59 -18.10 -1.99
CA PRO A 146 16.61 -17.63 -2.92
C PRO A 146 16.07 -17.30 -4.31
N SER A 147 15.26 -18.21 -4.89
CA SER A 147 14.61 -17.98 -6.19
C SER A 147 13.68 -16.77 -6.15
N ARG A 148 12.88 -16.62 -5.08
CA ARG A 148 11.99 -15.49 -4.90
C ARG A 148 12.75 -14.16 -4.85
N LYS A 149 13.89 -14.09 -4.17
CA LYS A 149 14.77 -12.90 -4.16
C LYS A 149 15.32 -12.58 -5.53
N TYR A 150 15.76 -13.60 -6.27
CA TYR A 150 16.26 -13.45 -7.63
C TYR A 150 15.18 -12.86 -8.55
N TYR A 151 13.97 -13.41 -8.53
CA TYR A 151 12.85 -12.89 -9.34
C TYR A 151 12.42 -11.49 -8.91
N LEU A 152 12.45 -11.18 -7.61
CA LEU A 152 12.19 -9.82 -7.12
C LEU A 152 13.20 -8.82 -7.68
N GLN A 153 14.51 -9.13 -7.63
CA GLN A 153 15.55 -8.26 -8.14
C GLN A 153 15.35 -7.99 -9.64
N ASN A 154 15.13 -9.03 -10.44
CA ASN A 154 14.85 -8.89 -11.86
C ASN A 154 13.58 -8.08 -12.14
N ALA A 155 12.52 -8.26 -11.32
CA ALA A 155 11.29 -7.51 -11.47
C ALA A 155 11.47 -6.01 -11.19
N VAL A 156 12.30 -5.66 -10.21
CA VAL A 156 12.63 -4.27 -9.87
C VAL A 156 13.52 -3.62 -10.94
N GLU A 157 14.51 -4.34 -11.44
CA GLU A 157 15.44 -3.82 -12.44
C GLU A 157 14.79 -3.58 -13.81
N HIS A 158 13.84 -4.41 -14.20
CA HIS A 158 13.30 -4.42 -15.56
C HIS A 158 11.87 -3.89 -15.66
N GLY A 159 11.18 -3.74 -14.55
CA GLY A 159 9.80 -3.25 -14.52
C GLY A 159 8.84 -4.22 -15.22
N ILE A 160 8.35 -5.24 -14.55
CA ILE A 160 7.52 -6.28 -15.16
C ILE A 160 6.02 -6.08 -14.92
N THR A 161 5.21 -6.66 -15.81
CA THR A 161 3.75 -6.75 -15.65
C THR A 161 3.35 -8.00 -14.86
N GLU A 162 2.12 -8.02 -14.33
CA GLU A 162 1.54 -9.19 -13.67
C GLU A 162 1.56 -10.43 -14.59
N LYS A 163 1.32 -10.24 -15.90
CA LYS A 163 1.36 -11.32 -16.89
C LYS A 163 2.74 -11.96 -17.00
N VAL A 164 3.82 -11.15 -17.02
CA VAL A 164 5.19 -11.64 -17.01
C VAL A 164 5.52 -12.39 -15.72
N ALA A 165 5.09 -11.84 -14.57
CA ALA A 165 5.30 -12.51 -13.29
C ALA A 165 4.61 -13.87 -13.23
N LEU A 166 3.37 -13.99 -13.76
CA LEU A 166 2.67 -15.27 -13.85
C LEU A 166 3.42 -16.29 -14.71
N MET A 167 3.99 -15.84 -15.83
CA MET A 167 4.79 -16.73 -16.69
C MET A 167 6.06 -17.19 -15.98
N TRP A 168 6.73 -16.32 -15.24
CA TRP A 168 7.91 -16.68 -14.45
C TRP A 168 7.60 -17.73 -13.38
N VAL A 169 6.48 -17.56 -12.66
CA VAL A 169 6.06 -18.51 -11.64
C VAL A 169 5.71 -19.87 -12.28
N ASP A 170 4.98 -19.88 -13.39
CA ASP A 170 4.62 -21.11 -14.11
C ASP A 170 5.87 -21.86 -14.61
N ASP A 171 6.85 -21.13 -15.15
CA ASP A 171 8.12 -21.67 -15.62
C ASP A 171 8.96 -22.26 -14.46
N PHE A 172 9.01 -21.53 -13.33
CA PHE A 172 9.64 -22.01 -12.10
C PHE A 172 8.99 -23.30 -11.59
N GLU A 173 7.64 -23.33 -11.51
CA GLU A 173 6.90 -24.51 -11.05
C GLU A 173 7.12 -25.72 -11.98
N LYS A 174 7.16 -25.51 -13.32
CA LYS A 174 7.45 -26.57 -14.29
C LYS A 174 8.87 -27.12 -14.17
N THR A 175 9.85 -26.23 -14.05
CA THR A 175 11.27 -26.61 -13.88
C THR A 175 11.43 -27.44 -12.60
N ARG A 176 10.83 -27.02 -11.51
CA ARG A 176 10.87 -27.75 -10.24
C ARG A 176 10.19 -29.12 -10.32
N ARG A 177 9.04 -29.24 -11.00
CA ARG A 177 8.38 -30.54 -11.25
C ARG A 177 9.25 -31.43 -12.13
N GLY A 178 9.87 -30.89 -13.18
CA GLY A 178 10.80 -31.64 -14.05
C GLY A 178 12.03 -32.16 -13.29
N GLN A 179 12.59 -31.37 -12.39
CA GLN A 179 13.70 -31.79 -11.51
C GLN A 179 13.29 -32.87 -10.51
N PHE A 180 12.06 -32.80 -9.98
CA PHE A 180 11.53 -33.81 -9.08
C PHE A 180 11.39 -35.20 -9.77
N TYR A 181 10.96 -35.22 -11.03
CA TYR A 181 10.90 -36.44 -11.82
C TYR A 181 12.31 -36.97 -12.22
N ALA A 182 13.27 -36.08 -12.44
CA ALA A 182 14.66 -36.46 -12.72
C ALA A 182 15.40 -36.98 -11.46
N ALA A 183 15.12 -36.39 -10.29
CA ALA A 183 15.72 -36.78 -9.02
C ALA A 183 15.14 -38.09 -8.45
N SER A 184 13.92 -38.48 -8.81
CA SER A 184 13.33 -39.76 -8.43
C SER A 184 13.83 -40.96 -9.24
N GLY A 185 14.68 -40.72 -10.24
CA GLY A 185 15.24 -41.76 -11.15
C GLY A 185 16.76 -41.91 -11.15
N GLY A 186 17.53 -41.26 -10.27
CA GLY A 186 19.00 -41.38 -10.31
C GLY A 186 19.71 -40.64 -9.17
N GLU A 187 20.72 -41.29 -8.64
CA GLU A 187 21.56 -40.84 -7.53
C GLU A 187 22.29 -39.51 -7.77
N GLY A 188 22.25 -38.64 -6.74
CA GLY A 188 23.35 -37.74 -6.39
C GLY A 188 23.57 -36.53 -7.29
N GLY A 189 23.00 -35.40 -6.93
CA GLY A 189 23.45 -34.10 -7.38
C GLY A 189 23.04 -33.02 -6.35
N GLU A 190 24.02 -32.38 -5.72
CA GLU A 190 23.82 -31.21 -4.88
C GLU A 190 22.97 -30.18 -5.62
N GLY A 191 21.80 -29.87 -5.07
CA GLY A 191 20.83 -28.95 -5.68
C GLY A 191 21.33 -27.51 -5.75
N GLY A 192 22.18 -27.23 -6.72
CA GLY A 192 22.45 -25.88 -7.16
C GLY A 192 21.20 -25.33 -7.84
N ILE A 193 20.77 -24.12 -7.44
CA ILE A 193 19.72 -23.37 -8.13
C ILE A 193 20.14 -23.27 -9.61
N PRO A 194 19.33 -23.72 -10.57
CA PRO A 194 19.66 -23.47 -11.95
C PRO A 194 19.63 -21.94 -12.16
N GLU A 195 20.76 -21.36 -12.48
CA GLU A 195 20.87 -19.99 -13.00
C GLU A 195 20.23 -19.92 -14.40
N VAL A 196 18.96 -20.24 -14.49
CA VAL A 196 18.21 -20.03 -15.73
C VAL A 196 17.62 -18.64 -15.61
N PRO A 197 18.12 -17.65 -16.35
CA PRO A 197 17.49 -16.34 -16.38
C PRO A 197 16.04 -16.50 -16.79
N PRO A 198 15.11 -15.66 -16.28
CA PRO A 198 13.72 -15.73 -16.67
C PRO A 198 13.62 -15.74 -18.18
N SER A 199 12.92 -16.72 -18.74
CA SER A 199 12.81 -16.90 -20.20
C SER A 199 12.02 -15.76 -20.87
N TYR A 200 11.37 -14.93 -20.08
CA TYR A 200 10.53 -13.84 -20.59
C TYR A 200 10.83 -12.52 -19.87
N VAL A 201 10.85 -11.44 -20.65
CA VAL A 201 10.93 -10.05 -20.17
C VAL A 201 9.77 -9.24 -20.73
N ALA A 202 9.40 -8.14 -20.08
CA ALA A 202 8.42 -7.22 -20.64
C ALA A 202 9.04 -6.43 -21.80
N CYS A 203 8.38 -6.39 -22.95
CA CYS A 203 8.77 -5.49 -24.04
C CYS A 203 8.61 -4.03 -23.56
N GLN A 204 9.66 -3.22 -23.69
CA GLN A 204 9.64 -1.82 -23.27
C GLN A 204 8.68 -0.93 -24.08
N ALA A 205 8.21 -1.39 -25.25
CA ALA A 205 7.31 -0.62 -26.09
C ALA A 205 5.84 -0.97 -25.90
N CYS A 206 5.49 -2.27 -25.72
CA CYS A 206 4.09 -2.72 -25.61
C CYS A 206 3.78 -3.41 -24.28
N PHE A 207 4.78 -3.60 -23.43
CA PHE A 207 4.69 -4.28 -22.12
C PHE A 207 4.22 -5.74 -22.17
N GLU A 208 4.14 -6.33 -23.39
CA GLU A 208 3.85 -7.75 -23.55
C GLU A 208 5.08 -8.60 -23.22
N PRO A 209 4.88 -9.83 -22.69
CA PRO A 209 5.99 -10.75 -22.42
C PRO A 209 6.65 -11.19 -23.71
N VAL A 210 7.96 -11.09 -23.75
CA VAL A 210 8.80 -11.53 -24.89
C VAL A 210 9.82 -12.51 -24.37
N ASP A 211 10.00 -13.64 -25.08
CA ASP A 211 11.07 -14.58 -24.81
C ASP A 211 12.42 -13.88 -24.99
N VAL A 212 13.28 -13.91 -23.97
CA VAL A 212 14.61 -13.25 -24.01
C VAL A 212 15.45 -13.69 -25.22
N ARG A 213 15.24 -14.92 -25.72
CA ARG A 213 15.92 -15.43 -26.92
C ARG A 213 15.47 -14.73 -28.20
N LEU A 214 14.30 -14.09 -28.18
CA LEU A 214 13.74 -13.33 -29.30
C LEU A 214 14.01 -11.82 -29.20
N VAL A 215 14.59 -11.37 -28.07
CA VAL A 215 14.95 -9.96 -27.89
C VAL A 215 16.16 -9.63 -28.76
N LYS A 216 15.97 -8.70 -29.68
CA LYS A 216 17.05 -8.15 -30.49
C LYS A 216 17.58 -6.88 -29.85
N VAL A 217 18.89 -6.85 -29.55
CA VAL A 217 19.56 -5.62 -29.14
C VAL A 217 19.79 -4.76 -30.39
N VAL A 218 19.21 -3.58 -30.39
CA VAL A 218 19.37 -2.60 -31.46
C VAL A 218 20.19 -1.43 -30.94
N SER A 219 21.38 -1.23 -31.47
CA SER A 219 22.15 -0.01 -31.21
C SER A 219 21.52 1.14 -31.98
N CYS A 220 21.00 2.15 -31.28
CA CYS A 220 20.44 3.34 -31.89
C CYS A 220 20.96 4.60 -31.16
N CYS A 221 21.01 5.72 -31.91
CA CYS A 221 21.33 7.01 -31.30
C CYS A 221 20.10 7.54 -30.50
N ASP A 222 20.31 8.51 -29.63
CA ASP A 222 19.26 9.10 -28.78
C ASP A 222 18.04 9.59 -29.56
N ARG A 223 18.23 10.08 -30.78
CA ARG A 223 17.12 10.53 -31.64
C ARG A 223 16.25 9.36 -32.08
N CYS A 224 16.86 8.27 -32.51
CA CYS A 224 16.14 7.05 -32.93
C CYS A 224 15.48 6.35 -31.72
N PHE A 225 16.17 6.35 -30.58
CA PHE A 225 15.62 5.78 -29.34
C PHE A 225 14.32 6.47 -28.92
N ARG A 226 14.28 7.83 -28.98
CA ARG A 226 13.06 8.60 -28.69
C ARG A 226 11.91 8.31 -29.67
N VAL A 227 12.20 8.02 -30.94
CA VAL A 227 11.19 7.63 -31.92
C VAL A 227 10.59 6.26 -31.60
N ILE A 228 11.45 5.31 -31.13
CA ILE A 228 11.03 3.94 -30.81
C ILE A 228 10.26 3.90 -29.48
N THR A 229 10.68 4.70 -28.47
CA THR A 229 10.13 4.68 -27.10
C THR A 229 9.15 5.82 -26.82
N GLY A 230 9.02 6.78 -27.74
CA GLY A 230 8.07 7.91 -27.61
C GLY A 230 6.61 7.43 -27.61
N PRO A 231 5.68 8.24 -27.07
CA PRO A 231 4.27 7.90 -27.10
C PRO A 231 3.82 7.69 -28.54
N LYS A 232 3.23 6.53 -28.85
CA LYS A 232 2.61 6.28 -30.16
C LYS A 232 1.60 7.40 -30.38
N ALA A 233 1.78 8.20 -31.44
CA ALA A 233 0.75 9.10 -31.91
C ALA A 233 -0.51 8.24 -32.10
N GLN A 234 -1.59 8.57 -31.39
CA GLN A 234 -2.89 7.96 -31.61
C GLN A 234 -3.26 8.28 -33.05
N GLY A 235 -3.06 7.30 -33.93
CA GLY A 235 -3.53 7.35 -35.30
C GLY A 235 -5.05 7.35 -35.26
N GLY A 236 -5.63 8.32 -35.95
CA GLY A 236 -7.05 8.54 -36.11
C GLY A 236 -7.81 7.40 -36.78
#